data_127ae5c98cb3b9f2b1bfbde2df7004d6
#
_entry.id   127ae5c98cb3b9f2b1bfbde2df7004d6
#
_cell.length_a   1.000
_cell.length_b   1.000
_cell.length_c   1.000
_cell.angle_alpha   90.00
_cell.angle_beta   90.00
_cell.angle_gamma   90.00
#
_symmetry.space_group_name_H-M   'P 1'
#
loop_
_entity.id
_entity.type
_entity.pdbx_description
1 polymer ?
#
loop_
_entity_poly.entity_id
_entity_poly.type
_entity_poly.pdbx_seq_one_letter_code
_entity_poly.pdbx_strand_id
1 'polypeptide(L)'
;MTLDFAYTLYLLLNNDPTIERSQIKHYVAKWFVMSTLTSRYIGSPESQMDFDIRRIREKGFLTFFKEVEEAELSDTFWNVGLVQNLETQVINSPFFNVFLAAQIYEGNNALFSNGTKVGYLITLMGDVHHIFPKQYLRKNGYDEKRLYNQIANFTYLDTQVNKGISDDAPNVYFKNAIEACENGKTLYGNIADTATLRQNLQENCIPESIVDMDYS
;
A
#
# COMPACT_ATOMS: atom_id res chain seq x y z
N MET A 1 4.14 15.70 11.60
CA MET A 1 4.75 16.69 10.68
C MET A 1 4.06 16.74 9.31
N THR A 2 3.99 15.63 8.52
CA THR A 2 3.30 15.66 7.19
C THR A 2 1.83 16.07 7.29
N LEU A 3 1.12 15.59 8.31
CA LEU A 3 -0.28 15.97 8.55
C LEU A 3 -0.41 17.46 8.93
N ASP A 4 0.51 17.98 9.73
CA ASP A 4 0.50 19.40 10.14
C ASP A 4 0.69 20.31 8.93
N PHE A 5 1.60 19.93 8.02
CA PHE A 5 1.75 20.68 6.77
C PHE A 5 0.53 20.54 5.85
N ALA A 6 -0.08 19.36 5.76
CA ALA A 6 -1.30 19.17 4.98
C ALA A 6 -2.44 20.08 5.47
N TYR A 7 -2.58 20.25 6.79
CA TYR A 7 -3.52 21.20 7.37
C TYR A 7 -3.15 22.66 7.05
N THR A 8 -1.88 23.02 7.17
CA THR A 8 -1.37 24.35 6.80
C THR A 8 -1.63 24.63 5.31
N LEU A 9 -1.36 23.67 4.46
CA LEU A 9 -1.62 23.76 3.01
C LEU A 9 -3.11 23.97 2.73
N TYR A 10 -3.99 23.20 3.40
CA TYR A 10 -5.44 23.41 3.29
C TYR A 10 -5.84 24.86 3.59
N LEU A 11 -5.31 25.43 4.68
CA LEU A 11 -5.59 26.83 5.05
C LEU A 11 -5.06 27.81 4.01
N LEU A 12 -3.85 27.59 3.49
CA LEU A 12 -3.27 28.44 2.44
C LEU A 12 -4.12 28.42 1.18
N LEU A 13 -4.48 27.22 0.69
CA LEU A 13 -5.27 27.07 -0.54
C LEU A 13 -6.70 27.59 -0.40
N ASN A 14 -7.31 27.46 0.79
CA ASN A 14 -8.66 27.98 1.03
C ASN A 14 -8.72 29.52 1.01
N ASN A 15 -7.59 30.19 1.23
CA ASN A 15 -7.46 31.64 1.15
C ASN A 15 -6.86 32.13 -0.19
N ASP A 16 -6.52 31.23 -1.11
CA ASP A 16 -5.97 31.56 -2.43
C ASP A 16 -7.12 31.60 -3.46
N PRO A 17 -7.46 32.81 -4.00
CA PRO A 17 -8.54 32.94 -4.96
C PRO A 17 -8.23 32.32 -6.32
N THR A 18 -6.99 31.95 -6.60
CA THR A 18 -6.57 31.31 -7.86
C THR A 18 -6.82 29.79 -7.85
N ILE A 19 -7.13 29.22 -6.68
CA ILE A 19 -7.38 27.78 -6.52
C ILE A 19 -8.87 27.50 -6.45
N GLU A 20 -9.34 26.64 -7.33
CA GLU A 20 -10.73 26.20 -7.33
C GLU A 20 -11.03 25.39 -6.05
N ARG A 21 -12.04 25.78 -5.28
CA ARG A 21 -12.40 25.17 -3.99
C ARG A 21 -12.67 23.66 -4.09
N SER A 22 -13.25 23.22 -5.19
CA SER A 22 -13.52 21.79 -5.45
C SER A 22 -12.24 20.96 -5.52
N GLN A 23 -11.09 21.56 -5.90
CA GLN A 23 -9.80 20.91 -6.08
C GLN A 23 -8.94 20.90 -4.82
N ILE A 24 -9.25 21.69 -3.82
CA ILE A 24 -8.40 21.84 -2.62
C ILE A 24 -8.18 20.49 -1.93
N LYS A 25 -9.23 19.69 -1.72
CA LYS A 25 -9.09 18.36 -1.10
C LYS A 25 -8.16 17.44 -1.90
N HIS A 26 -8.28 17.47 -3.23
CA HIS A 26 -7.44 16.68 -4.12
C HIS A 26 -5.97 17.09 -3.98
N TYR A 27 -5.66 18.37 -4.05
CA TYR A 27 -4.29 18.86 -3.91
C TYR A 27 -3.68 18.55 -2.54
N VAL A 28 -4.45 18.75 -1.47
CA VAL A 28 -3.99 18.45 -0.10
C VAL A 28 -3.73 16.96 0.08
N ALA A 29 -4.63 16.10 -0.41
CA ALA A 29 -4.46 14.65 -0.35
C ALA A 29 -3.22 14.20 -1.17
N LYS A 30 -3.07 14.71 -2.39
CA LYS A 30 -1.95 14.39 -3.26
C LYS A 30 -0.62 14.84 -2.66
N TRP A 31 -0.56 16.05 -2.10
CA TRP A 31 0.62 16.55 -1.38
C TRP A 31 0.94 15.68 -0.17
N PHE A 32 -0.07 15.31 0.63
CA PHE A 32 0.11 14.45 1.80
C PHE A 32 0.71 13.10 1.43
N VAL A 33 0.16 12.43 0.42
CA VAL A 33 0.66 11.13 -0.06
C VAL A 33 2.09 11.26 -0.61
N MET A 34 2.34 12.23 -1.50
CA MET A 34 3.66 12.49 -2.06
C MET A 34 4.70 12.75 -0.97
N SER A 35 4.45 13.70 -0.07
CA SER A 35 5.39 14.03 1.00
C SER A 35 5.58 12.91 2.01
N THR A 36 4.62 11.99 2.14
CA THR A 36 4.76 10.77 2.94
C THR A 36 5.67 9.77 2.25
N LEU A 37 5.47 9.52 0.96
CA LEU A 37 6.29 8.59 0.17
C LEU A 37 7.73 9.07 0.00
N THR A 38 7.96 10.37 -0.17
CA THR A 38 9.29 10.94 -0.39
C THR A 38 10.00 11.31 0.89
N SER A 39 9.37 11.10 2.04
CA SER A 39 9.91 11.46 3.36
C SER A 39 10.27 12.96 3.49
N ARG A 40 9.54 13.83 2.76
CA ARG A 40 9.85 15.26 2.60
C ARG A 40 10.01 16.02 3.92
N TYR A 41 9.25 15.65 4.95
CA TYR A 41 9.28 16.30 6.26
C TYR A 41 9.99 15.47 7.34
N ILE A 42 11.02 14.67 6.93
CA ILE A 42 11.91 13.94 7.84
C ILE A 42 13.25 14.69 7.93
N GLY A 43 13.87 14.68 9.09
CA GLY A 43 15.14 15.38 9.35
C GLY A 43 14.94 16.78 9.90
N SER A 44 14.71 17.80 9.06
CA SER A 44 14.49 19.19 9.47
C SER A 44 13.11 19.69 9.01
N PRO A 45 12.01 19.18 9.61
CA PRO A 45 10.65 19.42 9.11
C PRO A 45 10.26 20.89 9.12
N GLU A 46 10.60 21.65 10.16
CA GLU A 46 10.25 23.08 10.28
C GLU A 46 10.90 23.88 9.15
N SER A 47 12.19 23.64 8.88
CA SER A 47 12.90 24.34 7.81
C SER A 47 12.33 24.00 6.43
N GLN A 48 11.96 22.73 6.21
CA GLN A 48 11.36 22.31 4.96
C GLN A 48 9.95 22.89 4.77
N MET A 49 9.14 22.94 5.82
CA MET A 49 7.82 23.56 5.80
C MET A 49 7.89 25.07 5.52
N ASP A 50 8.81 25.76 6.17
CA ASP A 50 9.05 27.19 5.95
C ASP A 50 9.52 27.45 4.51
N PHE A 51 10.43 26.62 3.99
CA PHE A 51 10.83 26.66 2.59
C PHE A 51 9.63 26.50 1.66
N ASP A 52 8.81 25.49 1.87
CA ASP A 52 7.65 25.21 1.01
C ASP A 52 6.63 26.36 1.04
N ILE A 53 6.34 26.92 2.21
CA ILE A 53 5.42 28.05 2.35
C ILE A 53 5.97 29.28 1.59
N ARG A 54 7.27 29.57 1.71
CA ARG A 54 7.90 30.69 0.98
C ARG A 54 7.79 30.49 -0.53
N ARG A 55 8.10 29.28 -1.02
CA ARG A 55 8.04 28.96 -2.46
C ARG A 55 6.62 29.03 -2.99
N ILE A 56 5.61 28.59 -2.22
CA ILE A 56 4.19 28.74 -2.58
C ILE A 56 3.82 30.23 -2.72
N ARG A 57 4.28 31.08 -1.79
CA ARG A 57 4.03 32.53 -1.85
C ARG A 57 4.72 33.24 -3.00
N GLU A 58 5.94 32.81 -3.35
CA GLU A 58 6.76 33.42 -4.41
C GLU A 58 6.23 33.13 -5.83
N LYS A 59 5.81 31.91 -6.11
CA LYS A 59 5.49 31.46 -7.47
C LYS A 59 4.08 30.91 -7.68
N GLY A 60 3.27 30.89 -6.61
CA GLY A 60 1.96 30.27 -6.59
C GLY A 60 2.02 28.75 -6.36
N PHE A 61 0.95 28.21 -5.76
CA PHE A 61 0.90 26.80 -5.39
C PHE A 61 1.01 25.85 -6.61
N LEU A 62 0.23 26.08 -7.65
CA LEU A 62 0.18 25.14 -8.79
C LEU A 62 1.53 24.98 -9.48
N THR A 63 2.27 26.08 -9.67
CA THR A 63 3.62 26.05 -10.24
C THR A 63 4.58 25.29 -9.34
N PHE A 64 4.58 25.60 -8.05
CA PHE A 64 5.44 24.94 -7.08
C PHE A 64 5.10 23.46 -6.93
N PHE A 65 3.82 23.12 -6.86
CA PHE A 65 3.36 21.73 -6.76
C PHE A 65 3.88 20.89 -7.92
N LYS A 66 3.72 21.37 -9.15
CA LYS A 66 4.18 20.65 -10.34
C LYS A 66 5.69 20.44 -10.34
N GLU A 67 6.48 21.47 -10.00
CA GLU A 67 7.94 21.36 -9.89
C GLU A 67 8.37 20.32 -8.87
N VAL A 68 7.72 20.30 -7.69
CA VAL A 68 8.03 19.34 -6.64
C VAL A 68 7.61 17.93 -7.04
N GLU A 69 6.43 17.77 -7.63
CA GLU A 69 5.95 16.48 -8.12
C GLU A 69 6.91 15.86 -9.14
N GLU A 70 7.33 16.64 -10.15
CA GLU A 70 8.26 16.19 -11.19
C GLU A 70 9.65 15.84 -10.61
N ALA A 71 10.12 16.60 -9.63
CA ALA A 71 11.42 16.36 -8.99
C ALA A 71 11.42 15.14 -8.07
N GLU A 72 10.38 15.00 -7.24
CA GLU A 72 10.31 13.97 -6.19
C GLU A 72 9.82 12.62 -6.72
N LEU A 73 8.86 12.60 -7.66
CA LEU A 73 8.26 11.38 -8.20
C LEU A 73 8.86 11.02 -9.58
N SER A 74 10.18 11.13 -9.69
CA SER A 74 10.93 10.77 -10.90
C SER A 74 10.88 9.25 -11.18
N ASP A 75 11.25 8.85 -12.40
CA ASP A 75 11.40 7.42 -12.75
C ASP A 75 12.38 6.70 -11.81
N THR A 76 13.43 7.39 -11.35
CA THR A 76 14.38 6.84 -10.37
C THR A 76 13.70 6.58 -9.02
N PHE A 77 12.81 7.50 -8.59
CA PHE A 77 12.03 7.26 -7.37
C PHE A 77 11.18 5.99 -7.49
N TRP A 78 10.42 5.85 -8.59
CA TRP A 78 9.50 4.72 -8.76
C TRP A 78 10.23 3.39 -8.94
N ASN A 79 11.29 3.35 -9.73
CA ASN A 79 11.97 2.10 -10.11
C ASN A 79 13.06 1.67 -9.13
N VAL A 80 13.59 2.57 -8.30
CA VAL A 80 14.68 2.26 -7.37
C VAL A 80 14.33 2.67 -5.94
N GLY A 81 14.05 3.94 -5.70
CA GLY A 81 13.87 4.47 -4.35
C GLY A 81 12.67 3.83 -3.61
N LEU A 82 11.52 3.76 -4.26
CA LEU A 82 10.34 3.13 -3.68
C LEU A 82 10.56 1.63 -3.48
N VAL A 83 11.14 0.93 -4.45
CA VAL A 83 11.40 -0.52 -4.36
C VAL A 83 12.26 -0.85 -3.14
N GLN A 84 13.34 -0.10 -2.91
CA GLN A 84 14.18 -0.27 -1.71
C GLN A 84 13.41 -0.02 -0.40
N ASN A 85 12.46 0.89 -0.40
CA ASN A 85 11.64 1.19 0.78
C ASN A 85 10.57 0.12 1.06
N LEU A 86 10.24 -0.76 0.10
CA LEU A 86 9.34 -1.91 0.32
C LEU A 86 9.99 -3.03 1.14
N GLU A 87 11.32 -3.05 1.25
CA GLU A 87 12.07 -4.00 2.09
C GLU A 87 11.98 -3.68 3.60
N THR A 88 11.22 -2.64 4.00
CA THR A 88 11.07 -2.29 5.41
C THR A 88 10.35 -3.37 6.21
N GLN A 89 10.80 -3.57 7.45
CA GLN A 89 10.26 -4.55 8.40
C GLN A 89 9.05 -4.04 9.20
N VAL A 90 8.64 -2.80 8.99
CA VAL A 90 7.68 -2.11 9.86
C VAL A 90 6.31 -2.09 9.21
N ILE A 91 5.35 -2.84 9.77
CA ILE A 91 3.94 -2.84 9.35
C ILE A 91 3.33 -1.42 9.35
N ASN A 92 3.70 -0.58 10.31
CA ASN A 92 3.24 0.80 10.39
C ASN A 92 4.12 1.77 9.57
N SER A 93 4.82 1.28 8.54
CA SER A 93 5.62 2.16 7.70
C SER A 93 4.73 3.10 6.88
N PRO A 94 5.19 4.31 6.57
CA PRO A 94 4.48 5.23 5.68
C PRO A 94 4.12 4.60 4.33
N PHE A 95 5.00 3.77 3.78
CA PHE A 95 4.80 3.10 2.50
C PHE A 95 3.66 2.09 2.54
N PHE A 96 3.60 1.25 3.59
CA PHE A 96 2.49 0.31 3.76
C PHE A 96 1.16 1.05 4.00
N ASN A 97 1.18 2.13 4.77
CA ASN A 97 -0.02 2.96 4.98
C ASN A 97 -0.52 3.60 3.67
N VAL A 98 0.38 4.05 2.79
CA VAL A 98 -0.01 4.57 1.47
C VAL A 98 -0.55 3.46 0.57
N PHE A 99 0.04 2.28 0.58
CA PHE A 99 -0.49 1.10 -0.13
C PHE A 99 -1.92 0.77 0.34
N LEU A 100 -2.16 0.70 1.64
CA LEU A 100 -3.49 0.47 2.19
C LEU A 100 -4.48 1.59 1.85
N ALA A 101 -4.03 2.85 1.87
CA ALA A 101 -4.86 3.98 1.46
C ALA A 101 -5.26 3.87 -0.02
N ALA A 102 -4.35 3.42 -0.89
CA ALA A 102 -4.65 3.15 -2.29
C ALA A 102 -5.69 2.03 -2.45
N GLN A 103 -5.52 0.90 -1.75
CA GLN A 103 -6.50 -0.20 -1.77
C GLN A 103 -7.89 0.25 -1.28
N ILE A 104 -7.95 1.10 -0.25
CA ILE A 104 -9.21 1.66 0.26
C ILE A 104 -9.83 2.59 -0.79
N TYR A 105 -9.03 3.44 -1.42
CA TYR A 105 -9.48 4.39 -2.44
C TYR A 105 -10.06 3.69 -3.67
N GLU A 106 -9.39 2.62 -4.13
CA GLU A 106 -9.83 1.78 -5.24
C GLU A 106 -11.02 0.87 -4.87
N GLY A 107 -11.33 0.75 -3.58
CA GLY A 107 -12.37 -0.13 -3.07
C GLY A 107 -12.03 -1.63 -3.23
N ASN A 108 -10.76 -1.99 -3.11
CA ASN A 108 -10.26 -3.33 -3.29
C ASN A 108 -10.79 -4.30 -2.23
N ASN A 109 -10.99 -5.55 -2.63
CA ASN A 109 -11.37 -6.62 -1.73
C ASN A 109 -10.12 -7.21 -1.04
N ALA A 110 -10.31 -7.68 0.19
CA ALA A 110 -9.28 -8.44 0.88
C ALA A 110 -8.97 -9.75 0.13
N LEU A 111 -7.78 -10.29 0.32
CA LEU A 111 -7.35 -11.51 -0.35
C LEU A 111 -8.33 -12.67 -0.08
N PHE A 112 -8.65 -13.45 -1.12
CA PHE A 112 -9.62 -14.54 -1.14
C PHE A 112 -11.07 -14.11 -0.79
N SER A 113 -11.38 -12.83 -0.86
CA SER A 113 -12.73 -12.34 -0.58
C SER A 113 -13.36 -11.67 -1.80
N ASN A 114 -14.62 -11.99 -2.05
CA ASN A 114 -15.52 -11.26 -2.94
C ASN A 114 -16.56 -10.55 -2.07
N GLY A 115 -16.36 -9.23 -1.85
CA GLY A 115 -17.27 -8.37 -1.09
C GLY A 115 -16.73 -7.84 0.23
N THR A 116 -15.74 -8.48 0.88
CA THR A 116 -15.11 -7.91 2.07
C THR A 116 -14.00 -6.95 1.68
N LYS A 117 -14.22 -5.66 1.88
CA LYS A 117 -13.26 -4.61 1.52
C LYS A 117 -12.09 -4.54 2.51
N VAL A 118 -10.88 -4.24 1.99
CA VAL A 118 -9.69 -4.01 2.82
C VAL A 118 -9.96 -2.97 3.91
N GLY A 119 -10.61 -1.85 3.55
CA GLY A 119 -10.94 -0.80 4.52
C GLY A 119 -11.85 -1.27 5.66
N TYR A 120 -12.74 -2.22 5.41
CA TYR A 120 -13.57 -2.83 6.45
C TYR A 120 -12.76 -3.70 7.39
N LEU A 121 -11.87 -4.55 6.87
CA LEU A 121 -11.00 -5.39 7.70
C LEU A 121 -10.05 -4.57 8.58
N ILE A 122 -9.52 -3.46 8.08
CA ILE A 122 -8.67 -2.56 8.88
C ILE A 122 -9.44 -2.03 10.10
N THR A 123 -10.72 -1.67 9.94
CA THR A 123 -11.56 -1.18 11.05
C THR A 123 -11.93 -2.27 12.06
N LEU A 124 -12.02 -3.51 11.61
CA LEU A 124 -12.31 -4.68 12.45
C LEU A 124 -11.08 -5.37 13.04
N MET A 125 -9.88 -4.77 12.88
CA MET A 125 -8.61 -5.38 13.27
C MET A 125 -8.40 -6.75 12.61
N GLY A 126 -8.66 -6.86 11.30
CA GLY A 126 -8.32 -8.03 10.51
C GLY A 126 -6.82 -8.32 10.53
N ASP A 127 -6.44 -9.53 10.16
CA ASP A 127 -5.05 -9.95 10.22
C ASP A 127 -4.23 -9.40 9.05
N VAL A 128 -3.03 -8.91 9.34
CA VAL A 128 -1.98 -8.74 8.33
C VAL A 128 -1.34 -10.11 8.10
N HIS A 129 -1.60 -10.64 6.93
CA HIS A 129 -1.09 -11.96 6.51
C HIS A 129 0.25 -11.81 5.77
N HIS A 130 1.16 -12.76 6.00
CA HIS A 130 2.36 -12.93 5.21
C HIS A 130 2.03 -13.84 4.01
N ILE A 131 2.14 -13.33 2.78
CA ILE A 131 1.89 -14.09 1.54
C ILE A 131 2.82 -15.32 1.49
N PHE A 132 4.10 -15.14 1.83
CA PHE A 132 5.01 -16.23 2.19
C PHE A 132 4.98 -16.39 3.71
N PRO A 133 4.28 -17.41 4.26
CA PRO A 133 4.06 -17.52 5.69
C PRO A 133 5.36 -17.54 6.49
N LYS A 134 5.37 -16.79 7.59
CA LYS A 134 6.56 -16.62 8.44
C LYS A 134 7.20 -17.96 8.83
N GLN A 135 6.39 -18.94 9.23
CA GLN A 135 6.91 -20.24 9.66
C GLN A 135 7.45 -21.04 8.47
N TYR A 136 6.83 -20.92 7.29
CA TYR A 136 7.34 -21.51 6.06
C TYR A 136 8.74 -20.98 5.73
N LEU A 137 8.93 -19.66 5.72
CA LEU A 137 10.23 -19.05 5.46
C LEU A 137 11.27 -19.45 6.51
N ARG A 138 10.92 -19.44 7.79
CA ARG A 138 11.85 -19.85 8.87
C ARG A 138 12.28 -21.31 8.76
N LYS A 139 11.38 -22.22 8.44
CA LYS A 139 11.72 -23.65 8.19
C LYS A 139 12.69 -23.82 7.04
N ASN A 140 12.79 -22.85 6.13
CA ASN A 140 13.67 -22.85 4.97
C ASN A 140 14.89 -21.93 5.13
N GLY A 141 15.25 -21.54 6.35
CA GLY A 141 16.49 -20.82 6.66
C GLY A 141 16.38 -19.29 6.68
N TYR A 142 15.18 -18.71 6.52
CA TYR A 142 14.93 -17.28 6.58
C TYR A 142 14.51 -16.85 8.00
N ASP A 143 15.40 -16.97 8.98
CA ASP A 143 15.07 -16.71 10.40
C ASP A 143 15.07 -15.23 10.78
N GLU A 144 15.79 -14.39 10.03
CA GLU A 144 15.87 -12.97 10.33
C GLU A 144 14.58 -12.23 9.98
N LYS A 145 14.11 -11.34 10.88
CA LYS A 145 12.87 -10.57 10.66
C LYS A 145 12.87 -9.79 9.34
N ARG A 146 14.01 -9.24 8.93
CA ARG A 146 14.12 -8.48 7.67
C ARG A 146 13.84 -9.31 6.42
N LEU A 147 13.95 -10.64 6.48
CA LEU A 147 13.77 -11.53 5.34
C LEU A 147 12.30 -11.94 5.14
N TYR A 148 11.49 -11.98 6.19
CA TYR A 148 10.07 -12.33 6.08
C TYR A 148 9.11 -11.15 6.36
N ASN A 149 9.53 -10.14 7.13
CA ASN A 149 8.75 -8.94 7.36
C ASN A 149 9.11 -7.87 6.32
N GLN A 150 8.51 -7.96 5.14
CA GLN A 150 8.65 -6.98 4.07
C GLN A 150 7.26 -6.56 3.62
N ILE A 151 7.09 -5.29 3.20
CA ILE A 151 5.78 -4.78 2.74
C ILE A 151 5.25 -5.62 1.58
N ALA A 152 6.13 -6.01 0.64
CA ALA A 152 5.76 -6.86 -0.48
C ALA A 152 5.22 -8.26 -0.06
N ASN A 153 5.47 -8.67 1.19
CA ASN A 153 4.99 -9.91 1.76
C ASN A 153 3.73 -9.74 2.61
N PHE A 154 3.15 -8.54 2.67
CA PHE A 154 1.97 -8.26 3.52
C PHE A 154 0.71 -8.05 2.69
N THR A 155 -0.39 -8.66 3.13
CA THR A 155 -1.74 -8.38 2.66
C THR A 155 -2.75 -8.46 3.80
N TYR A 156 -3.95 -7.90 3.61
CA TYR A 156 -5.05 -8.06 4.56
C TYR A 156 -5.90 -9.28 4.23
N LEU A 157 -6.22 -10.06 5.25
CA LEU A 157 -6.93 -11.32 5.13
C LEU A 157 -7.92 -11.49 6.32
N ASP A 158 -9.02 -12.19 6.06
CA ASP A 158 -9.90 -12.62 7.13
C ASP A 158 -9.19 -13.61 8.07
N THR A 159 -9.38 -13.45 9.39
CA THR A 159 -8.70 -14.26 10.40
C THR A 159 -8.96 -15.78 10.25
N GLN A 160 -10.16 -16.19 9.82
CA GLN A 160 -10.45 -17.61 9.62
C GLN A 160 -9.75 -18.15 8.39
N VAL A 161 -9.67 -17.36 7.31
CA VAL A 161 -8.93 -17.73 6.10
C VAL A 161 -7.43 -17.83 6.41
N ASN A 162 -6.88 -16.87 7.17
CA ASN A 162 -5.48 -16.90 7.62
C ASN A 162 -5.15 -18.18 8.40
N LYS A 163 -6.02 -18.58 9.32
CA LYS A 163 -5.86 -19.86 10.05
C LYS A 163 -5.94 -21.09 9.15
N GLY A 164 -6.77 -21.04 8.10
CA GLY A 164 -6.90 -22.11 7.12
C GLY A 164 -5.67 -22.31 6.25
N ILE A 165 -4.96 -21.24 5.89
CA ILE A 165 -3.70 -21.27 5.14
C ILE A 165 -2.56 -21.79 6.02
N SER A 166 -2.52 -21.37 7.30
CA SER A 166 -1.49 -21.77 8.26
C SER A 166 -0.06 -21.43 7.79
N ASP A 167 0.80 -22.44 7.58
CA ASP A 167 2.18 -22.29 7.13
C ASP A 167 2.47 -23.01 5.79
N ASP A 168 1.43 -23.25 4.99
CA ASP A 168 1.56 -23.81 3.66
C ASP A 168 2.37 -22.90 2.73
N ALA A 169 3.17 -23.52 1.87
CA ALA A 169 3.94 -22.78 0.85
C ALA A 169 3.00 -22.02 -0.10
N PRO A 170 3.38 -20.81 -0.58
CA PRO A 170 2.54 -20.03 -1.50
C PRO A 170 2.13 -20.81 -2.74
N ASN A 171 3.08 -21.48 -3.38
CA ASN A 171 2.81 -22.32 -4.56
C ASN A 171 1.83 -23.47 -4.28
N VAL A 172 1.67 -23.91 -3.03
CA VAL A 172 0.71 -24.94 -2.64
C VAL A 172 -0.67 -24.35 -2.42
N TYR A 173 -0.80 -23.36 -1.51
CA TYR A 173 -2.13 -22.86 -1.16
C TYR A 173 -2.79 -22.04 -2.30
N PHE A 174 -2.00 -21.32 -3.14
CA PHE A 174 -2.56 -20.66 -4.32
C PHE A 174 -2.98 -21.65 -5.40
N LYS A 175 -2.20 -22.73 -5.67
CA LYS A 175 -2.62 -23.80 -6.59
C LYS A 175 -3.92 -24.43 -6.13
N ASN A 176 -4.01 -24.79 -4.84
CA ASN A 176 -5.21 -25.39 -4.27
C ASN A 176 -6.42 -24.45 -4.40
N ALA A 177 -6.24 -23.14 -4.22
CA ALA A 177 -7.30 -22.15 -4.39
C ALA A 177 -7.78 -22.07 -5.86
N ILE A 178 -6.84 -22.07 -6.82
CA ILE A 178 -7.17 -22.06 -8.26
C ILE A 178 -7.90 -23.33 -8.65
N GLU A 179 -7.41 -24.51 -8.28
CA GLU A 179 -8.06 -25.80 -8.56
C GLU A 179 -9.47 -25.88 -7.97
N ALA A 180 -9.68 -25.35 -6.78
CA ALA A 180 -11.01 -25.24 -6.19
C ALA A 180 -11.94 -24.38 -7.06
N CYS A 181 -11.49 -23.21 -7.48
CA CYS A 181 -12.25 -22.29 -8.34
C CYS A 181 -12.54 -22.90 -9.73
N GLU A 182 -11.61 -23.65 -10.33
CA GLU A 182 -11.83 -24.38 -11.59
C GLU A 182 -12.96 -25.42 -11.48
N ASN A 183 -13.15 -25.97 -10.28
CA ASN A 183 -14.23 -26.89 -9.97
C ASN A 183 -15.49 -26.20 -9.40
N GLY A 184 -15.59 -24.87 -9.46
CA GLY A 184 -16.71 -24.09 -8.94
C GLY A 184 -16.85 -24.15 -7.41
N LYS A 185 -15.75 -24.41 -6.69
CA LYS A 185 -15.72 -24.55 -5.23
C LYS A 185 -14.92 -23.42 -4.59
N THR A 186 -15.22 -23.13 -3.34
CA THR A 186 -14.43 -22.27 -2.47
C THR A 186 -13.50 -23.13 -1.62
N LEU A 187 -12.24 -22.76 -1.50
CA LEU A 187 -11.31 -23.36 -0.54
C LEU A 187 -10.98 -22.38 0.58
N TYR A 188 -10.60 -21.16 0.19
CA TYR A 188 -10.32 -20.05 1.10
C TYR A 188 -11.33 -18.93 0.85
N GLY A 189 -11.87 -18.35 1.90
CA GLY A 189 -12.85 -17.27 1.79
C GLY A 189 -14.13 -17.64 1.03
N ASN A 190 -14.54 -16.82 0.05
CA ASN A 190 -15.81 -16.98 -0.65
C ASN A 190 -15.73 -16.84 -2.18
N ILE A 191 -14.55 -16.95 -2.77
CA ILE A 191 -14.35 -16.92 -4.22
C ILE A 191 -14.44 -18.35 -4.76
N ALA A 192 -15.31 -18.56 -5.76
CA ALA A 192 -15.60 -19.88 -6.34
C ALA A 192 -15.29 -19.97 -7.85
N ASP A 193 -14.78 -18.90 -8.47
CA ASP A 193 -14.45 -18.87 -9.89
C ASP A 193 -13.08 -18.24 -10.14
N THR A 194 -12.41 -18.69 -11.20
CA THR A 194 -11.03 -18.30 -11.52
C THR A 194 -10.92 -16.85 -11.98
N ALA A 195 -11.93 -16.29 -12.63
CA ALA A 195 -11.89 -14.90 -13.11
C ALA A 195 -11.92 -13.92 -11.93
N THR A 196 -12.84 -14.14 -10.97
CA THR A 196 -12.90 -13.36 -9.72
C THR A 196 -11.62 -13.53 -8.89
N LEU A 197 -11.07 -14.76 -8.83
CA LEU A 197 -9.82 -14.99 -8.11
C LEU A 197 -8.63 -14.22 -8.73
N ARG A 198 -8.48 -14.22 -10.06
CA ARG A 198 -7.45 -13.45 -10.75
C ARG A 198 -7.58 -11.96 -10.50
N GLN A 199 -8.80 -11.42 -10.60
CA GLN A 199 -9.04 -10.02 -10.25
C GLN A 199 -8.65 -9.73 -8.81
N ASN A 200 -9.00 -10.60 -7.87
CA ASN A 200 -8.67 -10.45 -6.45
C ASN A 200 -7.16 -10.49 -6.19
N LEU A 201 -6.40 -11.35 -6.89
CA LEU A 201 -4.94 -11.35 -6.84
C LEU A 201 -4.38 -10.02 -7.35
N GLN A 202 -4.89 -9.50 -8.47
CA GLN A 202 -4.47 -8.21 -9.02
C GLN A 202 -4.77 -7.04 -8.05
N GLU A 203 -5.97 -7.01 -7.44
CA GLU A 203 -6.36 -6.03 -6.40
C GLU A 203 -5.39 -6.04 -5.21
N ASN A 204 -4.80 -7.20 -4.88
CA ASN A 204 -3.83 -7.38 -3.80
C ASN A 204 -2.36 -7.32 -4.27
N CYS A 205 -2.10 -6.91 -5.51
CA CYS A 205 -0.76 -6.82 -6.11
C CYS A 205 0.02 -8.15 -6.10
N ILE A 206 -0.68 -9.28 -6.17
CA ILE A 206 -0.09 -10.63 -6.18
C ILE A 206 -0.04 -11.11 -7.63
N PRO A 207 1.16 -11.39 -8.17
CA PRO A 207 1.30 -11.86 -9.55
C PRO A 207 0.77 -13.29 -9.72
N GLU A 208 0.23 -13.61 -10.90
CA GLU A 208 -0.26 -14.97 -11.18
C GLU A 208 0.86 -16.03 -11.09
N SER A 209 2.13 -15.64 -11.31
CA SER A 209 3.29 -16.50 -11.14
C SER A 209 3.53 -16.98 -9.70
N ILE A 210 2.79 -16.45 -8.72
CA ILE A 210 2.88 -16.87 -7.30
C ILE A 210 2.75 -18.38 -7.13
N VAL A 211 2.02 -19.05 -8.03
CA VAL A 211 1.85 -20.52 -8.03
C VAL A 211 3.14 -21.29 -8.33
N ASP A 212 4.13 -20.64 -8.90
CA ASP A 212 5.43 -21.22 -9.24
C ASP A 212 6.55 -20.71 -8.32
N MET A 213 6.22 -19.82 -7.38
CA MET A 213 7.17 -19.23 -6.45
C MET A 213 7.30 -20.09 -5.18
N ASP A 214 8.53 -20.30 -4.76
CA ASP A 214 8.86 -20.88 -3.47
C ASP A 214 9.85 -19.98 -2.71
N TYR A 215 10.57 -20.53 -1.75
CA TYR A 215 11.53 -19.77 -0.93
C TYR A 215 12.89 -19.53 -1.62
N SER A 216 13.16 -20.07 -2.78
CA SER A 216 14.46 -19.99 -3.48
C SER A 216 14.55 -18.77 -4.41
#